data_77cabb57789fee5db6670d3eca5c3bcc
#
_entry.id   77cabb57789fee5db6670d3eca5c3bcc
#
_cell.length_a   1.000
_cell.length_b   1.000
_cell.length_c   1.000
_cell.angle_alpha   90.00
_cell.angle_beta   90.00
_cell.angle_gamma   90.00
#
_symmetry.space_group_name_H-M   'P 1'
#
loop_
_entity.id
_entity.type
_entity.pdbx_description
1 polymer ?
#
loop_
_entity_poly.entity_id
_entity_poly.type
_entity_poly.pdbx_seq_one_letter_code
_entity_poly.pdbx_strand_id
1 'polypeptide(L)'
;MQQTYNKKLIIGMVVAIIVVALASVVPVAYKAYMTPGVKTEGIQVEGAKNASTDFNGAWHVVKAAPGNPTSVGYTFWEILPGERRATSGSTNNVTGDVNIARGKLNAAKITVDMTTIHTDREKRDINVRMKLLETDQFPTATFAVDEGAGIDVSSVPDNGTIGKVTVPGTLTIHGVSKHIQAEMEVLRTGDNMIVGANIPINRLDYGVETPDFVAAKIDTEGHLNIRIALEK
;
A
#
# COMPACT_ATOMS: atom_id res chain seq x y z
N MET A 1 -39.33 -22.30 50.52
CA MET A 1 -38.73 -22.98 49.34
C MET A 1 -38.96 -22.27 47.99
N GLN A 2 -40.07 -21.60 47.78
CA GLN A 2 -40.40 -20.92 46.49
C GLN A 2 -39.49 -19.75 46.15
N GLN A 3 -39.02 -19.00 47.14
CA GLN A 3 -38.17 -17.79 46.89
C GLN A 3 -36.75 -18.11 46.37
N THR A 4 -36.19 -19.26 46.74
CA THR A 4 -34.87 -19.69 46.28
C THR A 4 -34.88 -20.24 44.86
N TYR A 5 -35.99 -20.86 44.44
CA TYR A 5 -36.16 -21.33 43.06
C TYR A 5 -36.27 -20.15 42.06
N ASN A 6 -37.06 -19.13 42.41
CA ASN A 6 -37.21 -17.93 41.61
C ASN A 6 -35.89 -17.14 41.43
N LYS A 7 -35.05 -17.05 42.47
CA LYS A 7 -33.73 -16.38 42.39
C LYS A 7 -32.78 -17.11 41.43
N LYS A 8 -32.71 -18.44 41.51
CA LYS A 8 -31.87 -19.25 40.62
C LYS A 8 -32.34 -19.15 39.15
N LEU A 9 -33.66 -19.13 38.94
CA LEU A 9 -34.23 -18.96 37.59
C LEU A 9 -33.96 -17.57 37.03
N ILE A 10 -34.06 -16.51 37.83
CA ILE A 10 -33.73 -15.14 37.42
C ILE A 10 -32.22 -15.02 37.09
N ILE A 11 -31.35 -15.57 37.94
CA ILE A 11 -29.89 -15.57 37.68
C ILE A 11 -29.58 -16.33 36.38
N GLY A 12 -30.20 -17.50 36.15
CA GLY A 12 -30.03 -18.28 34.94
C GLY A 12 -30.49 -17.49 33.67
N MET A 13 -31.60 -16.78 33.76
CA MET A 13 -32.09 -15.93 32.67
C MET A 13 -31.17 -14.76 32.39
N VAL A 14 -30.65 -14.08 33.42
CA VAL A 14 -29.68 -12.98 33.25
C VAL A 14 -28.38 -13.48 32.61
N VAL A 15 -27.86 -14.62 33.09
CA VAL A 15 -26.66 -15.23 32.48
C VAL A 15 -26.89 -15.58 31.02
N ALA A 16 -28.04 -16.17 30.68
CA ALA A 16 -28.39 -16.50 29.29
C ALA A 16 -28.45 -15.24 28.41
N ILE A 17 -29.06 -14.15 28.89
CA ILE A 17 -29.09 -12.86 28.17
C ILE A 17 -27.69 -12.31 27.94
N ILE A 18 -26.83 -12.35 28.96
CA ILE A 18 -25.43 -11.88 28.84
C ILE A 18 -24.68 -12.74 27.80
N VAL A 19 -24.82 -14.04 27.83
CA VAL A 19 -24.16 -14.95 26.88
C VAL A 19 -24.65 -14.67 25.45
N VAL A 20 -25.95 -14.48 25.24
CA VAL A 20 -26.51 -14.15 23.92
C VAL A 20 -26.03 -12.77 23.46
N ALA A 21 -26.01 -11.78 24.35
CA ALA A 21 -25.48 -10.44 24.05
C ALA A 21 -23.99 -10.50 23.66
N LEU A 22 -23.18 -11.22 24.42
CA LEU A 22 -21.75 -11.40 24.09
C LEU A 22 -21.57 -12.16 22.76
N ALA A 23 -22.33 -13.23 22.53
CA ALA A 23 -22.29 -13.99 21.28
C ALA A 23 -22.70 -13.15 20.06
N SER A 24 -23.56 -12.14 20.23
CA SER A 24 -23.98 -11.24 19.17
C SER A 24 -23.01 -10.09 18.92
N VAL A 25 -22.49 -9.49 19.99
CA VAL A 25 -21.67 -8.28 19.93
C VAL A 25 -20.20 -8.59 19.65
N VAL A 26 -19.66 -9.65 20.26
CA VAL A 26 -18.23 -10.00 20.14
C VAL A 26 -17.81 -10.27 18.70
N PRO A 27 -18.55 -11.05 17.86
CA PRO A 27 -18.17 -11.26 16.47
C PRO A 27 -18.22 -9.99 15.63
N VAL A 28 -19.20 -9.11 15.89
CA VAL A 28 -19.34 -7.83 15.17
C VAL A 28 -18.20 -6.88 15.57
N ALA A 29 -17.93 -6.76 16.86
CA ALA A 29 -16.82 -5.97 17.37
C ALA A 29 -15.47 -6.53 16.88
N TYR A 30 -15.31 -7.86 16.86
CA TYR A 30 -14.12 -8.52 16.33
C TYR A 30 -13.92 -8.22 14.85
N LYS A 31 -14.94 -8.39 14.01
CA LYS A 31 -14.88 -8.04 12.57
C LYS A 31 -14.59 -6.56 12.35
N ALA A 32 -15.23 -5.67 13.10
CA ALA A 32 -14.98 -4.23 13.03
C ALA A 32 -13.58 -3.88 13.51
N TYR A 33 -13.01 -4.62 14.44
CA TYR A 33 -11.64 -4.45 14.92
C TYR A 33 -10.59 -4.99 13.93
N MET A 34 -10.96 -5.94 13.09
CA MET A 34 -10.07 -6.73 12.23
C MET A 34 -10.14 -6.31 10.75
N THR A 35 -10.24 -5.00 10.47
CA THR A 35 -10.23 -4.49 9.09
C THR A 35 -8.86 -4.62 8.43
N PRO A 36 -8.80 -4.85 7.10
CA PRO A 36 -7.54 -5.10 6.38
C PRO A 36 -6.67 -3.84 6.20
N GLY A 37 -7.12 -2.67 6.66
CA GLY A 37 -6.42 -1.40 6.47
C GLY A 37 -6.73 -0.73 5.12
N VAL A 38 -5.91 0.23 4.72
CA VAL A 38 -6.08 1.01 3.48
C VAL A 38 -5.06 0.53 2.45
N LYS A 39 -5.55 -0.21 1.45
CA LYS A 39 -4.73 -0.75 0.37
C LYS A 39 -4.69 0.21 -0.81
N THR A 40 -3.52 0.36 -1.42
CA THR A 40 -3.39 0.99 -2.75
C THR A 40 -3.89 0.02 -3.81
N GLU A 41 -4.93 0.42 -4.53
CA GLU A 41 -5.51 -0.36 -5.62
C GLU A 41 -4.70 -0.21 -6.91
N GLY A 42 -4.84 -1.17 -7.83
CA GLY A 42 -4.21 -1.11 -9.17
C GLY A 42 -4.76 0.01 -10.05
N ILE A 43 -4.20 0.12 -11.26
CA ILE A 43 -4.63 1.11 -12.25
C ILE A 43 -6.09 0.86 -12.65
N GLN A 44 -6.89 1.93 -12.66
CA GLN A 44 -8.26 1.92 -13.17
C GLN A 44 -8.24 2.34 -14.65
N VAL A 45 -8.74 1.46 -15.50
CA VAL A 45 -8.80 1.70 -16.98
C VAL A 45 -10.16 2.19 -17.44
N GLU A 46 -11.17 2.19 -16.57
CA GLU A 46 -12.51 2.65 -16.91
C GLU A 46 -12.49 4.13 -17.30
N GLY A 47 -13.02 4.46 -18.49
CA GLY A 47 -12.99 5.81 -19.03
C GLY A 47 -11.64 6.26 -19.58
N ALA A 48 -10.66 5.37 -19.72
CA ALA A 48 -9.38 5.68 -20.36
C ALA A 48 -9.60 6.07 -21.83
N LYS A 49 -8.81 7.04 -22.30
CA LYS A 49 -8.84 7.58 -23.67
C LYS A 49 -7.46 7.44 -24.29
N ASN A 50 -7.39 7.61 -25.60
CA ASN A 50 -6.09 7.74 -26.26
C ASN A 50 -5.28 8.87 -25.63
N ALA A 51 -3.97 8.68 -25.53
CA ALA A 51 -3.06 9.72 -25.07
C ALA A 51 -3.11 10.93 -26.02
N SER A 52 -3.20 12.12 -25.47
CA SER A 52 -3.18 13.39 -26.17
C SER A 52 -1.83 14.11 -26.08
N THR A 53 -0.96 13.63 -25.18
CA THR A 53 0.36 14.22 -24.90
C THR A 53 1.48 13.30 -25.39
N ASP A 54 2.55 13.89 -25.94
CA ASP A 54 3.76 13.14 -26.32
C ASP A 54 4.32 12.38 -25.10
N PHE A 55 4.76 11.16 -25.32
CA PHE A 55 5.37 10.36 -24.27
C PHE A 55 6.72 10.92 -23.80
N ASN A 56 7.49 11.49 -24.74
CA ASN A 56 8.77 12.11 -24.42
C ASN A 56 8.57 13.42 -23.65
N GLY A 57 9.42 13.67 -22.67
CA GLY A 57 9.45 14.88 -21.86
C GLY A 57 9.67 14.61 -20.39
N ALA A 58 9.57 15.68 -19.61
CA ALA A 58 9.58 15.61 -18.14
C ALA A 58 8.14 15.41 -17.64
N TRP A 59 7.96 14.43 -16.77
CA TRP A 59 6.71 14.11 -16.12
C TRP A 59 6.87 14.30 -14.62
N HIS A 60 5.88 14.89 -13.96
CA HIS A 60 5.86 15.19 -12.54
C HIS A 60 4.73 14.43 -11.85
N VAL A 61 4.99 13.93 -10.64
CA VAL A 61 3.96 13.28 -9.83
C VAL A 61 2.90 14.28 -9.42
N VAL A 62 1.64 13.93 -9.67
CA VAL A 62 0.46 14.69 -9.25
C VAL A 62 -0.40 13.91 -8.29
N LYS A 63 -1.26 14.59 -7.55
CA LYS A 63 -2.11 13.95 -6.53
C LYS A 63 -3.10 12.94 -7.12
N ALA A 64 -3.61 13.21 -8.30
CA ALA A 64 -4.56 12.33 -8.96
C ALA A 64 -4.66 12.61 -10.45
N ALA A 65 -4.90 11.56 -11.24
CA ALA A 65 -5.51 11.60 -12.55
C ALA A 65 -6.94 11.05 -12.45
N PRO A 66 -7.83 11.29 -13.46
CA PRO A 66 -9.19 10.79 -13.42
C PRO A 66 -9.28 9.28 -13.10
N GLY A 67 -9.98 8.91 -12.04
CA GLY A 67 -10.10 7.54 -11.54
C GLY A 67 -8.84 6.94 -10.90
N ASN A 68 -7.70 7.63 -10.96
CA ASN A 68 -6.40 7.13 -10.51
C ASN A 68 -5.70 8.11 -9.56
N PRO A 69 -6.13 8.21 -8.29
CA PRO A 69 -5.38 8.98 -7.31
C PRO A 69 -4.02 8.34 -7.02
N THR A 70 -2.99 9.18 -6.87
CA THR A 70 -1.67 8.74 -6.44
C THR A 70 -1.75 8.13 -5.05
N SER A 71 -1.24 6.92 -4.92
CA SER A 71 -1.16 6.20 -3.66
C SER A 71 -0.01 5.20 -3.71
N VAL A 72 0.78 5.13 -2.65
CA VAL A 72 1.83 4.13 -2.46
C VAL A 72 1.66 3.52 -1.08
N GLY A 73 1.74 2.21 -1.00
CA GLY A 73 1.53 1.51 0.25
C GLY A 73 2.13 0.11 0.26
N TYR A 74 1.78 -0.62 1.28
CA TYR A 74 2.21 -1.99 1.49
C TYR A 74 1.03 -2.90 1.81
N THR A 75 1.23 -4.19 1.58
CA THR A 75 0.38 -5.27 2.08
C THR A 75 1.25 -6.39 2.61
N PHE A 76 1.09 -6.71 3.89
CA PHE A 76 1.69 -7.86 4.55
C PHE A 76 0.61 -8.75 5.15
N TRP A 77 1.01 -9.95 5.62
CA TRP A 77 0.09 -10.87 6.26
C TRP A 77 0.35 -10.91 7.77
N GLU A 78 -0.69 -10.71 8.55
CA GLU A 78 -0.69 -10.97 9.99
C GLU A 78 -1.06 -12.43 10.25
N ILE A 79 -0.26 -13.11 11.03
CA ILE A 79 -0.49 -14.48 11.48
C ILE A 79 -1.06 -14.41 12.89
N LEU A 80 -2.34 -14.66 13.00
CA LEU A 80 -3.09 -14.72 14.26
C LEU A 80 -3.38 -16.18 14.62
N PRO A 81 -3.68 -16.51 15.89
CA PRO A 81 -4.14 -17.85 16.25
C PRO A 81 -5.39 -18.24 15.44
N GLY A 82 -5.22 -19.18 14.50
CA GLY A 82 -6.31 -19.71 13.68
C GLY A 82 -6.68 -18.88 12.43
N GLU A 83 -5.99 -17.77 12.14
CA GLU A 83 -6.30 -16.93 10.98
C GLU A 83 -5.04 -16.27 10.39
N ARG A 84 -4.96 -16.20 9.07
CA ARG A 84 -3.97 -15.41 8.33
C ARG A 84 -4.70 -14.30 7.58
N ARG A 85 -4.32 -13.06 7.81
CA ARG A 85 -5.04 -11.90 7.27
C ARG A 85 -4.10 -10.88 6.65
N ALA A 86 -4.50 -10.30 5.50
CA ALA A 86 -3.81 -9.17 4.91
C ALA A 86 -4.01 -7.91 5.77
N THR A 87 -2.94 -7.17 5.96
CA THR A 87 -2.94 -5.83 6.56
C THR A 87 -2.23 -4.87 5.63
N SER A 88 -2.82 -3.71 5.41
CA SER A 88 -2.34 -2.72 4.44
C SER A 88 -2.33 -1.32 5.05
N GLY A 89 -1.36 -0.54 4.61
CA GLY A 89 -1.31 0.89 4.86
C GLY A 89 -0.79 1.61 3.63
N SER A 90 -1.19 2.86 3.44
CA SER A 90 -0.79 3.66 2.28
C SER A 90 -0.66 5.13 2.61
N THR A 91 -0.03 5.87 1.69
CA THR A 91 0.02 7.32 1.68
C THR A 91 -0.20 7.85 0.27
N ASN A 92 -0.73 9.05 0.16
CA ASN A 92 -0.83 9.81 -1.08
C ASN A 92 0.19 10.98 -1.15
N ASN A 93 1.05 11.11 -0.15
CA ASN A 93 2.13 12.08 -0.13
C ASN A 93 3.35 11.52 -0.86
N VAL A 94 3.29 11.61 -2.16
CA VAL A 94 4.32 11.15 -3.09
C VAL A 94 4.72 12.31 -3.98
N THR A 95 6.01 12.45 -4.20
CA THR A 95 6.60 13.44 -5.11
C THR A 95 7.61 12.78 -6.02
N GLY A 96 7.92 13.38 -7.15
CA GLY A 96 8.98 12.90 -8.00
C GLY A 96 8.82 13.28 -9.45
N ASP A 97 9.85 12.93 -10.20
CA ASP A 97 10.03 13.29 -11.58
C ASP A 97 10.46 12.07 -12.40
N VAL A 98 10.01 12.04 -13.65
CA VAL A 98 10.35 11.02 -14.63
C VAL A 98 10.75 11.70 -15.94
N ASN A 99 11.89 11.33 -16.50
CA ASN A 99 12.37 11.86 -17.78
C ASN A 99 12.39 10.78 -18.85
N ILE A 100 11.64 11.00 -19.92
CA ILE A 100 11.57 10.12 -21.10
C ILE A 100 12.04 10.89 -22.31
N ALA A 101 12.98 10.34 -23.08
CA ALA A 101 13.42 10.91 -24.34
C ALA A 101 13.69 9.83 -25.38
N ARG A 102 13.19 10.05 -26.58
CA ARG A 102 13.33 9.11 -27.71
C ARG A 102 12.84 7.69 -27.38
N GLY A 103 11.69 7.59 -26.69
CA GLY A 103 11.09 6.33 -26.27
C GLY A 103 11.89 5.57 -25.18
N LYS A 104 12.80 6.26 -24.50
CA LYS A 104 13.61 5.68 -23.40
C LYS A 104 13.40 6.43 -22.10
N LEU A 105 13.19 5.70 -21.02
CA LEU A 105 13.27 6.22 -19.66
C LEU A 105 14.74 6.46 -19.32
N ASN A 106 15.12 7.72 -19.14
CA ASN A 106 16.51 8.12 -18.89
C ASN A 106 16.79 8.35 -17.41
N ALA A 107 15.82 8.82 -16.66
CA ALA A 107 15.91 9.03 -15.23
C ALA A 107 14.52 8.99 -14.59
N ALA A 108 14.44 8.55 -13.37
CA ALA A 108 13.28 8.71 -12.51
C ALA A 108 13.71 8.82 -11.04
N LYS A 109 13.01 9.65 -10.28
CA LYS A 109 13.17 9.69 -8.83
C LYS A 109 11.80 9.91 -8.21
N ILE A 110 11.33 8.91 -7.49
CA ILE A 110 10.07 8.96 -6.74
C ILE A 110 10.40 8.95 -5.24
N THR A 111 9.79 9.84 -4.50
CA THR A 111 9.95 9.96 -3.04
C THR A 111 8.60 9.86 -2.37
N VAL A 112 8.49 8.97 -1.40
CA VAL A 112 7.28 8.70 -0.61
C VAL A 112 7.51 9.23 0.81
N ASP A 113 6.60 10.05 1.32
CA ASP A 113 6.60 10.51 2.70
C ASP A 113 6.03 9.41 3.61
N MET A 114 6.92 8.71 4.30
CA MET A 114 6.59 7.59 5.19
C MET A 114 5.91 8.05 6.48
N THR A 115 6.07 9.32 6.87
CA THR A 115 5.47 9.88 8.09
C THR A 115 3.94 10.00 7.99
N THR A 116 3.43 9.96 6.77
CA THR A 116 2.00 10.09 6.46
C THR A 116 1.32 8.77 6.12
N ILE A 117 2.03 7.66 6.20
CA ILE A 117 1.42 6.33 6.05
C ILE A 117 0.32 6.15 7.10
N HIS A 118 -0.85 5.76 6.63
CA HIS A 118 -2.01 5.49 7.46
C HIS A 118 -2.68 4.18 7.05
N THR A 119 -3.38 3.63 8.01
CA THR A 119 -4.28 2.50 7.85
C THR A 119 -5.71 2.98 8.14
N ASP A 120 -6.60 2.08 8.47
CA ASP A 120 -7.95 2.41 8.93
C ASP A 120 -8.05 2.72 10.44
N ARG A 121 -6.90 2.77 11.16
CA ARG A 121 -6.87 2.92 12.63
C ARG A 121 -5.64 3.70 13.10
N GLU A 122 -5.88 4.80 13.79
CA GLU A 122 -4.85 5.68 14.34
C GLU A 122 -3.84 4.93 15.25
N LYS A 123 -4.31 4.02 16.11
CA LYS A 123 -3.41 3.22 16.98
C LYS A 123 -2.49 2.30 16.17
N ARG A 124 -2.97 1.76 15.04
CA ARG A 124 -2.16 0.96 14.12
C ARG A 124 -1.16 1.86 13.40
N ASP A 125 -1.59 3.04 12.96
CA ASP A 125 -0.75 4.03 12.29
C ASP A 125 0.45 4.44 13.14
N ILE A 126 0.21 4.75 14.41
CA ILE A 126 1.28 5.08 15.37
C ILE A 126 2.26 3.91 15.48
N ASN A 127 1.78 2.67 15.66
CA ASN A 127 2.66 1.51 15.76
C ASN A 127 3.45 1.25 14.49
N VAL A 128 2.81 1.37 13.31
CA VAL A 128 3.49 1.19 12.00
C VAL A 128 4.56 2.25 11.82
N ARG A 129 4.23 3.53 12.01
CA ARG A 129 5.19 4.62 11.83
C ARG A 129 6.33 4.59 12.85
N MET A 130 6.02 4.42 14.14
CA MET A 130 7.00 4.58 15.22
C MET A 130 7.80 3.32 15.51
N LYS A 131 7.23 2.12 15.31
CA LYS A 131 7.85 0.86 15.77
C LYS A 131 8.27 -0.07 14.64
N LEU A 132 7.66 0.02 13.48
CA LEU A 132 8.01 -0.84 12.34
C LEU A 132 8.86 -0.09 11.30
N LEU A 133 8.43 1.11 10.95
CA LEU A 133 9.08 1.91 9.90
C LEU A 133 10.02 2.98 10.47
N GLU A 134 9.99 3.22 11.79
CA GLU A 134 10.84 4.19 12.50
C GLU A 134 10.94 5.53 11.74
N THR A 135 9.76 6.08 11.37
CA THR A 135 9.68 7.21 10.44
C THR A 135 10.31 8.50 10.97
N ASP A 136 10.59 8.58 12.26
CA ASP A 136 11.38 9.67 12.84
C ASP A 136 12.86 9.62 12.40
N GLN A 137 13.38 8.42 12.12
CA GLN A 137 14.74 8.20 11.63
C GLN A 137 14.76 8.04 10.10
N PHE A 138 13.74 7.40 9.54
CA PHE A 138 13.62 7.10 8.11
C PHE A 138 12.32 7.70 7.53
N PRO A 139 12.23 9.03 7.40
CA PRO A 139 10.99 9.71 7.03
C PRO A 139 10.56 9.47 5.58
N THR A 140 11.45 8.95 4.73
CA THR A 140 11.18 8.77 3.31
C THR A 140 11.58 7.38 2.83
N ALA A 141 10.83 6.88 1.83
CA ALA A 141 11.27 5.80 0.95
C ALA A 141 11.43 6.34 -0.47
N THR A 142 12.37 5.79 -1.23
CA THR A 142 12.65 6.27 -2.60
C THR A 142 12.81 5.12 -3.58
N PHE A 143 12.39 5.37 -4.84
CA PHE A 143 12.79 4.56 -5.98
C PHE A 143 13.48 5.47 -7.00
N ALA A 144 14.68 5.10 -7.40
CA ALA A 144 15.49 5.88 -8.34
C ALA A 144 15.95 5.02 -9.51
N VAL A 145 15.85 5.58 -10.71
CA VAL A 145 16.49 5.10 -11.93
C VAL A 145 17.62 6.07 -12.26
N ASP A 146 18.81 5.54 -12.43
CA ASP A 146 20.00 6.35 -12.65
C ASP A 146 19.91 7.15 -13.94
N GLU A 147 20.51 8.34 -13.94
CA GLU A 147 20.53 9.21 -15.10
C GLU A 147 21.25 8.52 -16.28
N GLY A 148 20.62 8.55 -17.46
CA GLY A 148 21.15 7.91 -18.66
C GLY A 148 20.91 6.41 -18.76
N ALA A 149 20.06 5.82 -17.90
CA ALA A 149 19.76 4.38 -17.90
C ALA A 149 19.25 3.84 -19.26
N GLY A 150 18.55 4.69 -20.02
CA GLY A 150 18.15 4.38 -21.41
C GLY A 150 17.23 3.16 -21.56
N ILE A 151 16.36 2.93 -20.57
CA ILE A 151 15.43 1.79 -20.55
C ILE A 151 14.36 1.99 -21.63
N ASP A 152 14.22 1.03 -22.55
CA ASP A 152 13.23 1.11 -23.62
C ASP A 152 11.80 1.02 -23.08
N VAL A 153 11.02 2.06 -23.28
CA VAL A 153 9.61 2.16 -22.93
C VAL A 153 8.72 2.42 -24.15
N SER A 154 9.27 2.30 -25.36
CA SER A 154 8.56 2.57 -26.62
C SER A 154 7.39 1.63 -26.87
N SER A 155 7.36 0.46 -26.21
CA SER A 155 6.27 -0.51 -26.31
C SER A 155 5.02 -0.12 -25.51
N VAL A 156 5.06 0.95 -24.69
CA VAL A 156 3.91 1.41 -23.91
C VAL A 156 2.85 1.99 -24.85
N PRO A 157 1.62 1.44 -24.88
CA PRO A 157 0.56 1.88 -25.77
C PRO A 157 0.11 3.32 -25.52
N ASP A 158 -0.42 3.97 -26.55
CA ASP A 158 -1.01 5.32 -26.48
C ASP A 158 -2.54 5.32 -26.63
N ASN A 159 -3.14 4.16 -26.73
CA ASN A 159 -4.57 3.96 -27.02
C ASN A 159 -5.44 3.75 -25.76
N GLY A 160 -4.96 4.13 -24.57
CA GLY A 160 -5.71 3.95 -23.33
C GLY A 160 -5.70 2.53 -22.78
N THR A 161 -4.77 1.68 -23.23
CA THR A 161 -4.54 0.34 -22.67
C THR A 161 -3.26 0.29 -21.84
N ILE A 162 -3.17 -0.70 -20.95
CA ILE A 162 -1.99 -0.89 -20.09
C ILE A 162 -0.87 -1.55 -20.88
N GLY A 163 0.32 -0.93 -20.87
CA GLY A 163 1.58 -1.56 -21.23
C GLY A 163 2.33 -2.08 -20.00
N LYS A 164 3.26 -2.99 -20.21
CA LYS A 164 4.15 -3.51 -19.16
C LYS A 164 5.60 -3.24 -19.50
N VAL A 165 6.36 -2.79 -18.53
CA VAL A 165 7.81 -2.55 -18.65
C VAL A 165 8.52 -3.03 -17.39
N THR A 166 9.70 -3.63 -17.58
CA THR A 166 10.59 -3.94 -16.44
C THR A 166 11.57 -2.78 -16.29
N VAL A 167 11.55 -2.16 -15.11
CA VAL A 167 12.39 -1.01 -14.79
C VAL A 167 13.39 -1.40 -13.71
N PRO A 168 14.69 -1.53 -14.05
CA PRO A 168 15.76 -1.65 -13.05
C PRO A 168 15.92 -0.32 -12.31
N GLY A 169 16.13 -0.38 -11.00
CA GLY A 169 16.34 0.81 -10.20
C GLY A 169 16.72 0.48 -8.76
N THR A 170 17.05 1.50 -8.01
CA THR A 170 17.42 1.40 -6.60
C THR A 170 16.22 1.75 -5.73
N LEU A 171 15.75 0.78 -4.96
CA LEU A 171 14.70 0.97 -3.95
C LEU A 171 15.34 1.14 -2.58
N THR A 172 15.02 2.24 -1.91
CA THR A 172 15.49 2.53 -0.56
C THR A 172 14.30 2.59 0.39
N ILE A 173 14.31 1.73 1.41
CA ILE A 173 13.31 1.69 2.48
C ILE A 173 14.07 1.55 3.79
N HIS A 174 13.63 2.25 4.84
CA HIS A 174 14.21 2.14 6.20
C HIS A 174 15.74 2.31 6.18
N GLY A 175 16.24 3.25 5.37
CA GLY A 175 17.67 3.53 5.19
C GLY A 175 18.47 2.49 4.41
N VAL A 176 17.87 1.36 4.03
CA VAL A 176 18.54 0.28 3.28
C VAL A 176 18.20 0.39 1.80
N SER A 177 19.23 0.43 0.95
CA SER A 177 19.10 0.51 -0.51
C SER A 177 19.39 -0.84 -1.16
N LYS A 178 18.50 -1.24 -2.07
CA LYS A 178 18.67 -2.46 -2.90
C LYS A 178 18.37 -2.17 -4.35
N HIS A 179 19.18 -2.74 -5.24
CA HIS A 179 18.88 -2.73 -6.66
C HIS A 179 17.86 -3.80 -6.98
N ILE A 180 16.76 -3.43 -7.62
CA ILE A 180 15.65 -4.33 -7.94
C ILE A 180 15.27 -4.21 -9.42
N GLN A 181 14.54 -5.21 -9.91
CA GLN A 181 13.86 -5.21 -11.21
C GLN A 181 12.37 -5.06 -10.94
N ALA A 182 11.79 -3.88 -11.18
CA ALA A 182 10.39 -3.64 -10.92
C ALA A 182 9.56 -3.85 -12.20
N GLU A 183 8.61 -4.79 -12.18
CA GLU A 183 7.59 -4.88 -13.22
C GLU A 183 6.56 -3.78 -13.01
N MET A 184 6.47 -2.87 -13.96
CA MET A 184 5.55 -1.73 -13.92
C MET A 184 4.50 -1.84 -14.99
N GLU A 185 3.27 -1.53 -14.63
CA GLU A 185 2.15 -1.30 -15.53
C GLU A 185 2.07 0.19 -15.82
N VAL A 186 1.92 0.56 -17.09
CA VAL A 186 1.86 1.97 -17.50
C VAL A 186 0.63 2.19 -18.38
N LEU A 187 -0.22 3.12 -17.95
CA LEU A 187 -1.38 3.58 -18.72
C LEU A 187 -1.16 5.03 -19.16
N ARG A 188 -1.20 5.28 -20.47
CA ARG A 188 -1.24 6.63 -21.03
C ARG A 188 -2.68 6.95 -21.39
N THR A 189 -3.23 8.04 -20.84
CA THR A 189 -4.62 8.42 -21.06
C THR A 189 -4.82 9.93 -21.00
N GLY A 190 -5.33 10.52 -22.10
CA GLY A 190 -5.39 11.98 -22.21
C GLY A 190 -4.00 12.59 -22.00
N ASP A 191 -3.91 13.58 -21.10
CA ASP A 191 -2.66 14.27 -20.77
C ASP A 191 -1.90 13.62 -19.58
N ASN A 192 -2.36 12.47 -19.11
CA ASN A 192 -1.80 11.81 -17.95
C ASN A 192 -1.06 10.51 -18.31
N MET A 193 -0.10 10.17 -17.48
CA MET A 193 0.51 8.85 -17.39
C MET A 193 0.29 8.29 -15.98
N ILE A 194 -0.23 7.08 -15.90
CA ILE A 194 -0.42 6.37 -14.63
C ILE A 194 0.53 5.18 -14.61
N VAL A 195 1.32 5.08 -13.53
CA VAL A 195 2.23 3.95 -13.30
C VAL A 195 1.71 3.15 -12.11
N GLY A 196 1.55 1.85 -12.30
CA GLY A 196 1.16 0.90 -11.26
C GLY A 196 2.22 -0.18 -11.10
N ALA A 197 2.36 -0.69 -9.89
CA ALA A 197 3.19 -1.86 -9.62
C ALA A 197 2.72 -2.59 -8.36
N ASN A 198 2.96 -3.91 -8.35
CA ASN A 198 2.81 -4.75 -7.18
C ASN A 198 4.11 -5.53 -6.99
N ILE A 199 5.02 -4.97 -6.19
CA ILE A 199 6.40 -5.44 -6.06
C ILE A 199 6.50 -6.35 -4.83
N PRO A 200 6.80 -7.66 -5.01
CA PRO A 200 7.06 -8.55 -3.88
C PRO A 200 8.33 -8.12 -3.15
N ILE A 201 8.28 -8.08 -1.82
CA ILE A 201 9.42 -7.76 -0.97
C ILE A 201 9.48 -8.65 0.27
N ASN A 202 10.70 -8.88 0.75
CA ASN A 202 10.93 -9.37 2.09
C ASN A 202 11.30 -8.17 2.99
N ARG A 203 10.50 -7.89 4.03
CA ARG A 203 10.71 -6.74 4.91
C ARG A 203 12.05 -6.79 5.66
N LEU A 204 12.54 -7.99 5.97
CA LEU A 204 13.82 -8.16 6.67
C LEU A 204 15.02 -7.73 5.81
N ASP A 205 14.86 -7.81 4.48
CA ASP A 205 15.84 -7.31 3.52
C ASP A 205 16.11 -5.81 3.64
N TYR A 206 15.17 -5.08 4.24
CA TYR A 206 15.23 -3.64 4.48
C TYR A 206 15.35 -3.31 5.98
N GLY A 207 15.67 -4.29 6.83
CA GLY A 207 15.84 -4.08 8.27
C GLY A 207 14.53 -3.76 9.02
N VAL A 208 13.37 -3.99 8.40
CA VAL A 208 12.07 -3.76 9.05
C VAL A 208 11.72 -4.99 9.89
N GLU A 209 12.02 -4.92 11.17
CA GLU A 209 11.79 -5.98 12.14
C GLU A 209 10.49 -5.77 12.91
N THR A 210 9.89 -6.85 13.40
CA THR A 210 8.74 -6.79 14.30
C THR A 210 9.22 -6.98 15.75
N PRO A 211 8.80 -6.11 16.69
CA PRO A 211 9.13 -6.30 18.09
C PRO A 211 8.59 -7.64 18.63
N ASP A 212 9.37 -8.33 19.48
CA ASP A 212 9.07 -9.67 20.02
C ASP A 212 7.78 -9.76 20.83
N PHE A 213 7.26 -8.63 21.32
CA PHE A 213 6.07 -8.57 22.19
C PHE A 213 4.76 -8.27 21.43
N VAL A 214 4.76 -8.32 20.12
CA VAL A 214 3.54 -8.09 19.32
C VAL A 214 2.71 -9.37 19.29
N ALA A 215 1.46 -9.29 19.74
CA ALA A 215 0.55 -10.44 19.79
C ALA A 215 0.22 -11.04 18.40
N ALA A 216 0.41 -10.27 17.34
CA ALA A 216 0.27 -10.69 15.96
C ALA A 216 1.66 -10.77 15.30
N LYS A 217 2.02 -11.93 14.76
CA LYS A 217 3.23 -12.09 13.98
C LYS A 217 2.98 -11.61 12.55
N ILE A 218 3.78 -10.64 12.07
CA ILE A 218 3.73 -10.17 10.69
C ILE A 218 4.65 -11.06 9.84
N ASP A 219 4.15 -11.56 8.71
CA ASP A 219 4.92 -12.34 7.74
C ASP A 219 6.13 -11.53 7.24
N THR A 220 7.19 -12.21 6.86
CA THR A 220 8.39 -11.57 6.29
C THR A 220 8.16 -11.13 4.85
N GLU A 221 7.35 -11.89 4.12
CA GLU A 221 7.01 -11.63 2.74
C GLU A 221 5.75 -10.75 2.62
N GLY A 222 5.79 -9.81 1.71
CA GLY A 222 4.68 -8.91 1.42
C GLY A 222 4.85 -8.24 0.07
N HIS A 223 4.08 -7.18 -0.14
CA HIS A 223 4.08 -6.44 -1.39
C HIS A 223 4.09 -4.93 -1.14
N LEU A 224 4.80 -4.22 -1.99
CA LEU A 224 4.58 -2.78 -2.20
C LEU A 224 3.49 -2.63 -3.27
N ASN A 225 2.47 -1.85 -2.96
CA ASN A 225 1.37 -1.55 -3.85
C ASN A 225 1.52 -0.09 -4.30
N ILE A 226 1.62 0.14 -5.59
CA ILE A 226 1.98 1.44 -6.17
C ILE A 226 0.96 1.82 -7.23
N ARG A 227 0.45 3.04 -7.15
CA ARG A 227 -0.25 3.74 -8.22
C ARG A 227 0.13 5.20 -8.16
N ILE A 228 0.75 5.69 -9.21
CA ILE A 228 1.27 7.06 -9.31
C ILE A 228 0.72 7.70 -10.58
N ALA A 229 0.06 8.83 -10.43
CA ALA A 229 -0.38 9.68 -11.53
C ALA A 229 0.69 10.72 -11.83
N LEU A 230 0.97 10.93 -13.11
CA LEU A 230 1.96 11.89 -13.60
C LEU A 230 1.34 12.78 -14.69
N GLU A 231 1.77 14.03 -14.72
CA GLU A 231 1.49 15.01 -15.78
C GLU A 231 2.75 15.78 -16.15
N LYS A 232 2.70 16.52 -17.26
CA LYS A 232 3.81 17.38 -17.73
C LYS A 232 3.72 18.78 -17.17
#